data_d75870463ffafd4052255c7444cc9571
#
_entry.id   d75870463ffafd4052255c7444cc9571
#
_cell.length_a   1.000
_cell.length_b   1.000
_cell.length_c   1.000
_cell.angle_alpha   90.00
_cell.angle_beta   90.00
_cell.angle_gamma   90.00
#
_symmetry.space_group_name_H-M   'P 1'
#
loop_
_entity.id
_entity.type
_entity.pdbx_description
1 polymer ?
#
loop_
_entity_poly.entity_id
_entity_poly.type
_entity_poly.pdbx_seq_one_letter_code
_entity_poly.pdbx_strand_id
1 'polypeptide(L)'
;MKYYIKNALFGFAYLVLMDLMSILVIFIGSAVWKAIVAFISILFYCFVIGTVYFKEGETAFDILRGNDIQRRKMVETGKLTEIDTVKEYKPYKGFIIGALICAPLVFILLLHLIIGLASGGTLNGAGIVATFAYFMFFTPINAFYTETLAFADYFIILYALAVTSLAAGISYILGAKKSQRKYDMIERKHREIYGDEN
;
A
#
# COMPACT_ATOMS: atom_id res chain seq x y z
N MET A 1 -11.57 -12.32 1.30
CA MET A 1 -10.14 -12.60 1.05
C MET A 1 -9.74 -12.25 -0.38
N LYS A 2 -10.45 -12.71 -1.41
CA LYS A 2 -10.16 -12.45 -2.85
C LYS A 2 -9.97 -10.95 -3.21
N TYR A 3 -10.78 -10.07 -2.62
CA TYR A 3 -10.70 -8.62 -2.83
C TYR A 3 -9.35 -8.04 -2.36
N TYR A 4 -8.91 -8.38 -1.15
CA TYR A 4 -7.64 -7.89 -0.60
C TYR A 4 -6.44 -8.37 -1.39
N ILE A 5 -6.44 -9.66 -1.77
CA ILE A 5 -5.36 -10.26 -2.56
C ILE A 5 -5.27 -9.61 -3.94
N LYS A 6 -6.41 -9.39 -4.63
CA LYS A 6 -6.43 -8.74 -5.94
C LYS A 6 -5.81 -7.33 -5.88
N ASN A 7 -6.23 -6.52 -4.91
CA ASN A 7 -5.73 -5.17 -4.74
C ASN A 7 -4.25 -5.17 -4.32
N ALA A 8 -3.84 -6.07 -3.43
CA ALA A 8 -2.46 -6.21 -3.03
C ALA A 8 -1.54 -6.64 -4.20
N LEU A 9 -1.97 -7.57 -5.06
CA LEU A 9 -1.22 -7.97 -6.25
C LEU A 9 -1.00 -6.81 -7.22
N PHE A 10 -1.99 -5.94 -7.37
CA PHE A 10 -1.85 -4.76 -8.21
C PHE A 10 -0.81 -3.79 -7.63
N GLY A 11 -0.88 -3.53 -6.32
CA GLY A 11 0.13 -2.72 -5.61
C GLY A 11 1.52 -3.36 -5.65
N PHE A 12 1.60 -4.68 -5.53
CA PHE A 12 2.85 -5.44 -5.64
C PHE A 12 3.50 -5.30 -7.02
N ALA A 13 2.71 -5.31 -8.11
CA ALA A 13 3.25 -5.08 -9.45
C ALA A 13 3.92 -3.70 -9.56
N TYR A 14 3.34 -2.66 -8.95
CA TYR A 14 3.99 -1.34 -8.88
C TYR A 14 5.25 -1.34 -8.01
N LEU A 15 5.24 -2.06 -6.89
CA LEU A 15 6.43 -2.21 -6.05
C LEU A 15 7.58 -2.82 -6.86
N VAL A 16 7.34 -3.94 -7.55
CA VAL A 16 8.34 -4.62 -8.37
C VAL A 16 8.84 -3.70 -9.50
N LEU A 17 7.94 -2.98 -10.18
CA LEU A 17 8.33 -2.05 -11.23
C LEU A 17 9.26 -0.96 -10.69
N MET A 18 8.93 -0.38 -9.55
CA MET A 18 9.73 0.68 -8.93
C MET A 18 11.05 0.14 -8.39
N ASP A 19 11.05 -1.09 -7.90
CA ASP A 19 12.27 -1.77 -7.45
C ASP A 19 13.24 -2.01 -8.61
N LEU A 20 12.73 -2.48 -9.75
CA LEU A 20 13.52 -2.61 -10.98
C LEU A 20 14.08 -1.26 -11.47
N MET A 21 13.29 -0.19 -11.44
CA MET A 21 13.76 1.15 -11.80
C MET A 21 14.86 1.63 -10.85
N SER A 22 14.78 1.28 -9.57
CA SER A 22 15.76 1.65 -8.56
C SER A 22 17.14 0.99 -8.79
N ILE A 23 17.21 -0.12 -9.51
CA ILE A 23 18.48 -0.77 -9.88
C ILE A 23 19.39 0.19 -10.65
N LEU A 24 18.83 1.11 -11.44
CA LEU A 24 19.59 2.11 -12.18
C LEU A 24 20.44 3.02 -11.26
N VAL A 25 20.07 3.12 -9.99
CA VAL A 25 20.82 3.89 -8.98
C VAL A 25 22.23 3.29 -8.74
N ILE A 26 22.44 2.00 -9.03
CA ILE A 26 23.77 1.35 -8.91
C ILE A 26 24.82 2.08 -9.74
N PHE A 27 24.45 2.58 -10.92
CA PHE A 27 25.37 3.24 -11.86
C PHE A 27 25.82 4.64 -11.40
N ILE A 28 25.23 5.17 -10.32
CA ILE A 28 25.62 6.46 -9.75
C ILE A 28 26.90 6.26 -8.92
N GLY A 29 28.01 6.92 -9.31
CA GLY A 29 29.30 6.75 -8.63
C GLY A 29 29.37 7.35 -7.21
N SER A 30 28.59 8.41 -6.92
CA SER A 30 28.62 9.11 -5.63
C SER A 30 27.59 8.53 -4.65
N ALA A 31 28.03 8.16 -3.43
CA ALA A 31 27.17 7.67 -2.36
C ALA A 31 26.06 8.66 -1.98
N VAL A 32 26.36 9.94 -1.93
CA VAL A 32 25.40 10.99 -1.60
C VAL A 32 24.30 11.08 -2.66
N TRP A 33 24.67 11.09 -3.93
CA TRP A 33 23.71 11.12 -5.04
C TRP A 33 22.86 9.82 -5.08
N LYS A 34 23.46 8.67 -4.81
CA LYS A 34 22.70 7.41 -4.65
C LYS A 34 21.60 7.52 -3.61
N ALA A 35 21.95 8.01 -2.43
CA ALA A 35 20.98 8.16 -1.34
C ALA A 35 19.85 9.15 -1.71
N ILE A 36 20.17 10.28 -2.34
CA ILE A 36 19.17 11.28 -2.76
C ILE A 36 18.23 10.68 -3.79
N VAL A 37 18.74 10.02 -4.84
CA VAL A 37 17.91 9.44 -5.91
C VAL A 37 17.05 8.29 -5.37
N ALA A 38 17.61 7.45 -4.49
CA ALA A 38 16.85 6.38 -3.84
C ALA A 38 15.72 6.93 -2.97
N PHE A 39 15.96 8.00 -2.21
CA PHE A 39 14.92 8.64 -1.41
C PHE A 39 13.81 9.22 -2.29
N ILE A 40 14.17 9.88 -3.40
CA ILE A 40 13.21 10.39 -4.39
C ILE A 40 12.38 9.22 -4.97
N SER A 41 13.01 8.08 -5.27
CA SER A 41 12.31 6.89 -5.77
C SER A 41 11.27 6.37 -4.78
N ILE A 42 11.59 6.34 -3.48
CA ILE A 42 10.64 5.97 -2.43
C ILE A 42 9.47 6.97 -2.35
N LEU A 43 9.74 8.27 -2.42
CA LEU A 43 8.68 9.29 -2.44
C LEU A 43 7.77 9.12 -3.66
N PHE A 44 8.35 8.87 -4.83
CA PHE A 44 7.59 8.62 -6.06
C PHE A 44 6.76 7.36 -5.94
N TYR A 45 7.31 6.27 -5.39
CA TYR A 45 6.55 5.06 -5.08
C TYR A 45 5.36 5.34 -4.16
N CYS A 46 5.58 6.09 -3.07
CA CYS A 46 4.50 6.49 -2.15
C CYS A 46 3.42 7.30 -2.86
N PHE A 47 3.82 8.18 -3.79
CA PHE A 47 2.88 8.96 -4.59
C PHE A 47 2.04 8.06 -5.51
N VAL A 48 2.66 7.13 -6.22
CA VAL A 48 1.97 6.19 -7.11
C VAL A 48 0.99 5.32 -6.33
N ILE A 49 1.46 4.66 -5.27
CA ILE A 49 0.61 3.86 -4.38
C ILE A 49 -0.50 4.73 -3.76
N GLY A 50 -0.15 5.92 -3.34
CA GLY A 50 -1.10 6.88 -2.79
C GLY A 50 -2.23 7.21 -3.76
N THR A 51 -1.93 7.50 -5.03
CA THR A 51 -2.97 7.82 -6.03
C THR A 51 -3.89 6.64 -6.33
N VAL A 52 -3.34 5.42 -6.38
CA VAL A 52 -4.13 4.19 -6.60
C VAL A 52 -5.11 3.96 -5.45
N TYR A 53 -4.62 3.97 -4.21
CA TYR A 53 -5.47 3.68 -3.05
C TYR A 53 -6.36 4.85 -2.63
N PHE A 54 -6.02 6.06 -3.01
CA PHE A 54 -6.93 7.20 -2.89
C PHE A 54 -8.22 6.98 -3.70
N LYS A 55 -8.11 6.57 -4.97
CA LYS A 55 -9.27 6.24 -5.80
C LYS A 55 -10.05 5.04 -5.26
N GLU A 56 -9.34 4.03 -4.76
CA GLU A 56 -9.98 2.86 -4.14
C GLU A 56 -10.77 3.27 -2.89
N GLY A 57 -10.26 4.20 -2.09
CA GLY A 57 -10.96 4.77 -0.94
C GLY A 57 -12.22 5.55 -1.32
N GLU A 58 -12.17 6.36 -2.38
CA GLU A 58 -13.35 7.04 -2.94
C GLU A 58 -14.41 6.01 -3.33
N THR A 59 -14.03 5.02 -4.14
CA THR A 59 -14.94 3.97 -4.62
C THR A 59 -15.55 3.15 -3.47
N ALA A 60 -14.75 2.79 -2.47
CA ALA A 60 -15.22 2.03 -1.32
C ALA A 60 -16.25 2.82 -0.50
N PHE A 61 -16.08 4.14 -0.36
CA PHE A 61 -17.05 4.99 0.32
C PHE A 61 -18.34 5.13 -0.49
N ASP A 62 -18.25 5.26 -1.83
CA ASP A 62 -19.42 5.32 -2.70
C ASP A 62 -20.23 4.02 -2.61
N ILE A 63 -19.56 2.86 -2.53
CA ILE A 63 -20.22 1.56 -2.31
C ILE A 63 -20.90 1.52 -0.94
N LEU A 64 -20.23 1.97 0.13
CA LEU A 64 -20.84 2.05 1.45
C LEU A 64 -22.15 2.86 1.42
N ARG A 65 -22.10 4.04 0.81
CA ARG A 65 -23.28 4.92 0.70
C ARG A 65 -24.41 4.28 -0.12
N GLY A 66 -24.05 3.64 -1.25
CA GLY A 66 -25.02 2.89 -2.07
C GLY A 66 -25.68 1.74 -1.29
N ASN A 67 -24.88 1.00 -0.54
CA ASN A 67 -25.38 -0.08 0.30
C ASN A 67 -26.29 0.43 1.44
N ASP A 68 -26.02 1.57 2.03
CA ASP A 68 -26.87 2.18 3.07
C ASP A 68 -28.24 2.58 2.50
N ILE A 69 -28.26 3.12 1.28
CA ILE A 69 -29.53 3.42 0.58
C ILE A 69 -30.31 2.12 0.31
N GLN A 70 -29.62 1.07 -0.13
CA GLN A 70 -30.26 -0.22 -0.35
C GLN A 70 -30.81 -0.83 0.96
N ARG A 71 -30.05 -0.76 2.06
CA ARG A 71 -30.51 -1.22 3.38
C ARG A 71 -31.80 -0.52 3.82
N ARG A 72 -31.89 0.81 3.65
CA ARG A 72 -33.12 1.57 3.96
C ARG A 72 -34.29 1.10 3.10
N LYS A 73 -34.09 0.95 1.79
CA LYS A 73 -35.12 0.44 0.88
C LYS A 73 -35.58 -0.98 1.23
N MET A 74 -34.69 -1.85 1.69
CA MET A 74 -35.05 -3.19 2.16
C MET A 74 -35.97 -3.14 3.38
N VAL A 75 -35.70 -2.23 4.33
CA VAL A 75 -36.55 -2.04 5.50
C VAL A 75 -37.91 -1.53 5.10
N GLU A 76 -37.99 -0.58 4.16
CA GLU A 76 -39.25 0.01 3.70
C GLU A 76 -40.10 -0.96 2.85
N THR A 77 -39.45 -1.75 1.98
CA THR A 77 -40.16 -2.58 1.00
C THR A 77 -40.29 -4.05 1.42
N GLY A 78 -39.55 -4.50 2.42
CA GLY A 78 -39.49 -5.90 2.86
C GLY A 78 -38.78 -6.82 1.86
N LYS A 79 -38.19 -6.29 0.76
CA LYS A 79 -37.50 -7.09 -0.26
C LYS A 79 -36.02 -7.23 0.08
N LEU A 80 -35.55 -8.48 0.19
CA LEU A 80 -34.13 -8.77 0.39
C LEU A 80 -33.35 -8.59 -0.94
N THR A 81 -32.30 -7.78 -0.90
CA THR A 81 -31.36 -7.58 -2.01
C THR A 81 -29.97 -7.94 -1.52
N GLU A 82 -29.16 -8.58 -2.33
CA GLU A 82 -27.78 -8.92 -1.98
C GLU A 82 -26.91 -7.67 -1.92
N ILE A 83 -26.19 -7.49 -0.81
CA ILE A 83 -25.33 -6.33 -0.55
C ILE A 83 -23.86 -6.79 -0.51
N ASP A 84 -23.00 -6.20 -1.34
CA ASP A 84 -21.56 -6.46 -1.31
C ASP A 84 -20.87 -5.70 -0.17
N THR A 85 -20.87 -6.28 1.02
CA THR A 85 -20.22 -5.73 2.20
C THR A 85 -18.69 -5.81 2.17
N VAL A 86 -18.12 -6.66 1.28
CA VAL A 86 -16.67 -6.87 1.19
C VAL A 86 -15.96 -5.64 0.64
N LYS A 87 -16.60 -4.92 -0.28
CA LYS A 87 -16.03 -3.70 -0.89
C LYS A 87 -16.35 -2.42 -0.14
N GLU A 88 -17.26 -2.45 0.84
CA GLU A 88 -17.58 -1.26 1.65
C GLU A 88 -16.35 -0.64 2.30
N TYR A 89 -16.37 0.67 2.47
CA TYR A 89 -15.32 1.39 3.18
C TYR A 89 -15.20 0.92 4.63
N LYS A 90 -13.94 0.64 5.02
CA LYS A 90 -13.53 0.46 6.41
C LYS A 90 -12.12 1.04 6.55
N PRO A 91 -11.85 1.91 7.54
CA PRO A 91 -10.61 2.70 7.60
C PRO A 91 -9.33 1.85 7.63
N TYR A 92 -9.39 0.65 8.18
CA TYR A 92 -8.22 -0.25 8.28
C TYR A 92 -7.86 -0.99 6.97
N LYS A 93 -8.77 -1.02 5.97
CA LYS A 93 -8.55 -1.81 4.74
C LYS A 93 -7.32 -1.38 3.97
N GLY A 94 -7.09 -0.07 3.84
CA GLY A 94 -5.92 0.45 3.15
C GLY A 94 -4.61 0.00 3.79
N PHE A 95 -4.54 -0.03 5.11
CA PHE A 95 -3.36 -0.50 5.85
C PHE A 95 -3.12 -2.00 5.65
N ILE A 96 -4.18 -2.82 5.70
CA ILE A 96 -4.08 -4.27 5.45
C ILE A 96 -3.60 -4.54 4.02
N ILE A 97 -4.14 -3.83 3.03
CA ILE A 97 -3.72 -3.98 1.63
C ILE A 97 -2.25 -3.57 1.49
N GLY A 98 -1.84 -2.45 2.09
CA GLY A 98 -0.45 -1.99 2.10
C GLY A 98 0.51 -3.02 2.71
N ALA A 99 0.13 -3.65 3.82
CA ALA A 99 0.91 -4.74 4.42
C ALA A 99 0.99 -5.97 3.50
N LEU A 100 -0.12 -6.34 2.85
CA LEU A 100 -0.17 -7.47 1.91
C LEU A 100 0.65 -7.23 0.64
N ILE A 101 0.85 -5.98 0.21
CA ILE A 101 1.76 -5.63 -0.91
C ILE A 101 3.18 -6.09 -0.59
N CYS A 102 3.64 -5.88 0.64
CA CYS A 102 4.98 -6.28 1.07
C CYS A 102 5.09 -7.77 1.43
N ALA A 103 4.00 -8.51 1.57
CA ALA A 103 4.01 -9.88 2.05
C ALA A 103 4.93 -10.82 1.25
N PRO A 104 4.97 -10.80 -0.11
CA PRO A 104 5.88 -11.64 -0.88
C PRO A 104 7.35 -11.33 -0.57
N LEU A 105 7.69 -10.07 -0.41
CA LEU A 105 9.06 -9.63 -0.11
C LEU A 105 9.45 -10.00 1.32
N VAL A 106 8.56 -9.82 2.28
CA VAL A 106 8.75 -10.28 3.67
C VAL A 106 9.04 -11.78 3.68
N PHE A 107 8.29 -12.57 2.92
CA PHE A 107 8.48 -14.00 2.82
C PHE A 107 9.87 -14.35 2.26
N ILE A 108 10.32 -13.70 1.19
CA ILE A 108 11.65 -13.90 0.60
C ILE A 108 12.76 -13.59 1.61
N LEU A 109 12.67 -12.47 2.34
CA LEU A 109 13.67 -12.09 3.35
C LEU A 109 13.67 -13.04 4.54
N LEU A 110 12.51 -13.50 5.01
CA LEU A 110 12.43 -14.48 6.08
C LEU A 110 13.03 -15.82 5.65
N LEU A 111 12.77 -16.28 4.44
CA LEU A 111 13.43 -17.48 3.90
C LEU A 111 14.95 -17.30 3.85
N HIS A 112 15.45 -16.15 3.37
CA HIS A 112 16.87 -15.85 3.34
C HIS A 112 17.47 -15.87 4.75
N LEU A 113 16.80 -15.27 5.74
CA LEU A 113 17.23 -15.28 7.13
C LEU A 113 17.33 -16.72 7.70
N ILE A 114 16.29 -17.54 7.47
CA ILE A 114 16.25 -18.92 7.96
C ILE A 114 17.39 -19.76 7.34
N ILE A 115 17.55 -19.67 6.02
CA ILE A 115 18.59 -20.41 5.32
C ILE A 115 19.98 -19.90 5.75
N GLY A 116 20.16 -18.58 5.95
CA GLY A 116 21.40 -17.99 6.46
C GLY A 116 21.79 -18.50 7.82
N LEU A 117 20.85 -18.60 8.74
CA LEU A 117 21.05 -19.16 10.07
C LEU A 117 21.37 -20.66 10.02
N ALA A 118 20.73 -21.41 9.13
CA ALA A 118 20.95 -22.86 8.97
C ALA A 118 22.30 -23.22 8.32
N SER A 119 22.83 -22.35 7.47
CA SER A 119 24.10 -22.56 6.74
C SER A 119 25.34 -21.92 7.39
N GLY A 120 25.22 -21.45 8.63
CA GLY A 120 26.35 -20.86 9.34
C GLY A 120 26.82 -19.51 8.77
N GLY A 121 25.94 -18.78 8.09
CA GLY A 121 26.22 -17.42 7.62
C GLY A 121 26.85 -17.30 6.21
N THR A 122 26.95 -18.39 5.45
CA THR A 122 27.66 -18.41 4.16
C THR A 122 26.74 -18.35 2.91
N LEU A 123 25.71 -17.53 2.92
CA LEU A 123 24.77 -17.45 1.79
C LEU A 123 25.02 -16.25 0.87
N ASN A 124 26.00 -16.36 0.00
CA ASN A 124 26.28 -15.30 -0.98
C ASN A 124 25.21 -15.15 -2.07
N GLY A 125 24.59 -16.26 -2.53
CA GLY A 125 23.62 -16.20 -3.63
C GLY A 125 22.21 -15.74 -3.22
N ALA A 126 21.71 -16.16 -2.08
CA ALA A 126 20.40 -15.78 -1.59
C ALA A 126 20.36 -14.33 -1.06
N GLY A 127 21.51 -13.79 -0.60
CA GLY A 127 21.67 -12.38 -0.27
C GLY A 127 21.43 -11.45 -1.45
N ILE A 128 21.89 -11.85 -2.63
CA ILE A 128 21.65 -11.12 -3.88
C ILE A 128 20.14 -11.04 -4.14
N VAL A 129 19.42 -12.17 -4.07
CA VAL A 129 17.97 -12.21 -4.31
C VAL A 129 17.20 -11.33 -3.31
N ALA A 130 17.57 -11.39 -2.02
CA ALA A 130 16.98 -10.57 -0.99
C ALA A 130 17.26 -9.07 -1.21
N THR A 131 18.49 -8.72 -1.61
CA THR A 131 18.88 -7.35 -1.92
C THR A 131 18.09 -6.83 -3.12
N PHE A 132 17.92 -7.61 -4.18
CA PHE A 132 17.10 -7.21 -5.32
C PHE A 132 15.64 -7.04 -4.95
N ALA A 133 15.05 -7.89 -4.11
CA ALA A 133 13.67 -7.82 -3.71
C ALA A 133 13.33 -6.55 -2.89
N TYR A 134 14.32 -5.93 -2.25
CA TYR A 134 14.15 -4.71 -1.45
C TYR A 134 15.06 -3.57 -1.89
N PHE A 135 15.54 -3.63 -3.11
CA PHE A 135 16.59 -2.73 -3.59
C PHE A 135 16.23 -1.26 -3.37
N MET A 136 15.00 -0.89 -3.66
CA MET A 136 14.50 0.48 -3.48
C MET A 136 14.61 0.96 -2.01
N PHE A 137 14.32 0.09 -1.05
CA PHE A 137 14.38 0.42 0.38
C PHE A 137 15.79 0.29 0.95
N PHE A 138 16.61 -0.62 0.41
CA PHE A 138 18.00 -0.80 0.82
C PHE A 138 18.91 0.31 0.32
N THR A 139 18.68 0.84 -0.88
CA THR A 139 19.60 1.77 -1.51
C THR A 139 19.91 3.02 -0.67
N PRO A 140 18.94 3.66 0.04
CA PRO A 140 19.26 4.79 0.90
C PRO A 140 20.20 4.42 2.05
N ILE A 141 20.12 3.19 2.54
CA ILE A 141 20.93 2.67 3.65
C ILE A 141 22.29 2.19 3.12
N ASN A 142 22.29 1.40 2.06
CA ASN A 142 23.52 0.85 1.45
C ASN A 142 24.34 1.87 0.66
N ALA A 143 23.83 3.06 0.39
CA ALA A 143 24.66 4.13 -0.17
C ALA A 143 25.86 4.46 0.73
N PHE A 144 25.74 4.18 2.04
CA PHE A 144 26.76 4.40 3.05
C PHE A 144 27.43 3.11 3.55
N TYR A 145 26.91 1.92 3.18
CA TYR A 145 27.43 0.62 3.60
C TYR A 145 27.85 -0.20 2.39
N THR A 146 29.08 -0.73 2.43
CA THR A 146 29.69 -1.47 1.29
C THR A 146 29.74 -2.97 1.48
N GLU A 147 29.20 -3.53 2.58
CA GLU A 147 29.42 -4.92 2.95
C GLU A 147 28.12 -5.73 3.12
N THR A 148 28.32 -7.05 3.20
CA THR A 148 27.29 -8.11 3.32
C THR A 148 26.18 -7.79 4.30
N LEU A 149 24.95 -8.23 3.98
CA LEU A 149 23.75 -8.10 4.83
C LEU A 149 24.05 -8.59 6.27
N ALA A 150 24.10 -7.66 7.20
CA ALA A 150 24.15 -7.94 8.62
C ALA A 150 22.75 -8.22 9.17
N PHE A 151 22.66 -8.84 10.36
CA PHE A 151 21.38 -9.09 11.00
C PHE A 151 20.53 -7.82 11.17
N ALA A 152 21.17 -6.68 11.39
CA ALA A 152 20.50 -5.37 11.50
C ALA A 152 19.78 -4.96 10.20
N ASP A 153 20.23 -5.40 9.03
CA ASP A 153 19.65 -5.02 7.75
C ASP A 153 18.25 -5.61 7.55
N TYR A 154 17.90 -6.69 8.25
CA TYR A 154 16.56 -7.27 8.22
C TYR A 154 15.48 -6.35 8.82
N PHE A 155 15.85 -5.34 9.62
CA PHE A 155 14.91 -4.32 10.09
C PHE A 155 14.32 -3.48 8.96
N ILE A 156 14.91 -3.52 7.75
CA ILE A 156 14.34 -2.88 6.56
C ILE A 156 12.95 -3.42 6.22
N ILE A 157 12.64 -4.67 6.59
CA ILE A 157 11.29 -5.24 6.47
C ILE A 157 10.26 -4.35 7.17
N LEU A 158 10.56 -3.92 8.40
CA LEU A 158 9.67 -3.07 9.18
C LEU A 158 9.51 -1.70 8.53
N TYR A 159 10.60 -1.16 7.99
CA TYR A 159 10.59 0.12 7.25
C TYR A 159 9.72 0.02 5.99
N ALA A 160 9.94 -0.99 5.15
CA ALA A 160 9.16 -1.20 3.92
C ALA A 160 7.67 -1.43 4.20
N LEU A 161 7.36 -2.25 5.22
CA LEU A 161 5.99 -2.47 5.70
C LEU A 161 5.34 -1.18 6.18
N ALA A 162 6.03 -0.40 7.00
CA ALA A 162 5.52 0.85 7.54
C ALA A 162 5.25 1.86 6.43
N VAL A 163 6.23 2.10 5.55
CA VAL A 163 6.11 3.07 4.44
C VAL A 163 4.95 2.70 3.52
N THR A 164 4.88 1.45 3.06
CA THR A 164 3.85 1.00 2.13
C THR A 164 2.46 1.00 2.78
N SER A 165 2.36 0.50 4.02
CA SER A 165 1.08 0.47 4.74
C SER A 165 0.56 1.86 5.04
N LEU A 166 1.44 2.79 5.45
CA LEU A 166 1.06 4.18 5.72
C LEU A 166 0.65 4.89 4.42
N ALA A 167 1.43 4.74 3.35
CA ALA A 167 1.10 5.35 2.06
C ALA A 167 -0.27 4.88 1.53
N ALA A 168 -0.53 3.57 1.53
CA ALA A 168 -1.79 3.01 1.09
C ALA A 168 -2.95 3.36 2.05
N GLY A 169 -2.74 3.21 3.37
CA GLY A 169 -3.77 3.41 4.39
C GLY A 169 -4.23 4.86 4.50
N ILE A 170 -3.28 5.80 4.59
CA ILE A 170 -3.60 7.24 4.69
C ILE A 170 -4.31 7.70 3.41
N SER A 171 -3.79 7.33 2.24
CA SER A 171 -4.39 7.72 0.96
C SER A 171 -5.79 7.15 0.79
N TYR A 172 -6.02 5.90 1.20
CA TYR A 172 -7.35 5.27 1.20
C TYR A 172 -8.35 6.04 2.08
N ILE A 173 -7.93 6.47 3.28
CA ILE A 173 -8.78 7.27 4.17
C ILE A 173 -9.05 8.66 3.57
N LEU A 174 -8.03 9.30 2.98
CA LEU A 174 -8.19 10.61 2.36
C LEU A 174 -9.14 10.57 1.16
N GLY A 175 -9.07 9.51 0.34
CA GLY A 175 -10.00 9.27 -0.75
C GLY A 175 -11.45 9.14 -0.26
N ALA A 176 -11.67 8.32 0.77
CA ALA A 176 -12.99 8.17 1.38
C ALA A 176 -13.53 9.50 1.95
N LYS A 177 -12.69 10.29 2.63
CA LYS A 177 -13.08 11.61 3.14
C LYS A 177 -13.44 12.59 2.04
N LYS A 178 -12.77 12.53 0.88
CA LYS A 178 -13.13 13.37 -0.28
C LYS A 178 -14.51 12.99 -0.80
N SER A 179 -14.80 11.70 -0.98
CA SER A 179 -16.12 11.25 -1.40
C SER A 179 -17.19 11.63 -0.38
N GLN A 180 -16.94 11.43 0.92
CA GLN A 180 -17.84 11.87 1.99
C GLN A 180 -18.18 13.36 1.88
N ARG A 181 -17.19 14.24 1.76
CA ARG A 181 -17.40 15.68 1.62
C ARG A 181 -18.27 16.04 0.40
N LYS A 182 -18.10 15.29 -0.70
CA LYS A 182 -18.93 15.45 -1.92
C LYS A 182 -20.39 15.17 -1.61
N TYR A 183 -20.70 14.09 -0.91
CA TYR A 183 -22.06 13.75 -0.52
C TYR A 183 -22.65 14.77 0.46
N ASP A 184 -21.88 15.20 1.47
CA ASP A 184 -22.32 16.21 2.43
C ASP A 184 -22.66 17.54 1.74
N MET A 185 -21.90 17.93 0.70
CA MET A 185 -22.22 19.12 -0.10
C MET A 185 -23.50 18.95 -0.93
N ILE A 186 -23.74 17.79 -1.50
CA ILE A 186 -24.96 17.49 -2.27
C ILE A 186 -26.17 17.54 -1.32
N GLU A 187 -26.09 16.92 -0.15
CA GLU A 187 -27.15 16.94 0.85
C GLU A 187 -27.48 18.35 1.35
N ARG A 188 -26.45 19.19 1.59
CA ARG A 188 -26.66 20.60 1.97
C ARG A 188 -27.40 21.38 0.88
N LYS A 189 -26.94 21.26 -0.38
CA LYS A 189 -27.62 21.92 -1.52
C LYS A 189 -29.06 21.44 -1.70
N HIS A 190 -29.31 20.15 -1.49
CA HIS A 190 -30.66 19.60 -1.58
C HIS A 190 -31.56 20.20 -0.51
N ARG A 191 -31.10 20.31 0.74
CA ARG A 191 -31.83 20.97 1.83
C ARG A 191 -32.07 22.46 1.57
N GLU A 192 -31.10 23.17 1.00
CA GLU A 192 -31.24 24.58 0.64
C GLU A 192 -32.32 24.80 -0.43
N ILE A 193 -32.48 23.89 -1.39
CA ILE A 193 -33.42 24.01 -2.52
C ILE A 193 -34.84 23.54 -2.14
N TYR A 194 -34.92 22.41 -1.42
CA TYR A 194 -36.21 21.73 -1.18
C TYR A 194 -36.72 21.86 0.26
N GLY A 195 -35.93 22.47 1.16
CA GLY A 195 -36.22 22.51 2.58
C GLY A 195 -35.91 21.18 3.29
N ASP A 196 -36.01 21.20 4.61
CA ASP A 196 -35.92 19.94 5.37
C ASP A 196 -37.22 19.14 5.13
N GLU A 197 -37.13 18.03 4.41
CA GLU A 197 -38.20 17.05 4.34
C GLU A 197 -38.38 16.46 5.74
N ASN A 198 -39.46 16.87 6.43
CA ASN A 198 -39.90 16.31 7.71
C ASN A 198 -40.40 14.87 7.54
#